data_f05439268487779b76398b6f12df7da5
#
_entry.id   f05439268487779b76398b6f12df7da5
#
_cell.length_a   1.000
_cell.length_b   1.000
_cell.length_c   1.000
_cell.angle_alpha   90.00
_cell.angle_beta   90.00
_cell.angle_gamma   90.00
#
_symmetry.space_group_name_H-M   'P 1'
#
loop_
_entity.id
_entity.type
_entity.pdbx_description
1 polymer ?
#
loop_
_entity_poly.entity_id
_entity_poly.type
_entity_poly.pdbx_seq_one_letter_code
_entity_poly.pdbx_strand_id
1 'polypeptide(L)'
;MEALASAWAAEAGFEVRYTLTDAERYEVAQIVTAEAAGEPLAGKMAICQCILQACEDDGIRPAEAAERYLYATRRPDPTDEALLAVTYVFDFGLMVTTEPIKYFYNPDMVESDFHESQRYILTINKHRFYAEIKN
;
A
#
# COMPACT_ATOMS: atom_id res chain seq x y z
N MET A 1 -1.42 8.70 17.06
CA MET A 1 -0.22 9.58 17.15
C MET A 1 0.94 8.94 16.42
N GLU A 2 1.19 9.40 15.21
CA GLU A 2 2.18 8.81 14.32
C GLU A 2 3.60 8.88 14.87
N ALA A 3 3.97 9.98 15.53
CA ALA A 3 5.32 10.14 16.09
C ALA A 3 5.61 9.09 17.16
N LEU A 4 4.61 8.75 17.98
CA LEU A 4 4.75 7.75 19.03
C LEU A 4 4.89 6.35 18.45
N ALA A 5 4.08 6.02 17.43
CA ALA A 5 4.16 4.73 16.74
C ALA A 5 5.52 4.54 16.08
N SER A 6 6.04 5.58 15.40
CA SER A 6 7.36 5.54 14.76
C SER A 6 8.48 5.35 15.76
N ALA A 7 8.42 6.04 16.91
CA ALA A 7 9.42 5.89 17.97
C ALA A 7 9.41 4.49 18.55
N TRP A 8 8.22 3.94 18.79
CA TRP A 8 8.08 2.58 19.33
C TRP A 8 8.61 1.54 18.33
N ALA A 9 8.29 1.68 17.04
CA ALA A 9 8.76 0.77 16.01
C ALA A 9 10.30 0.77 15.92
N ALA A 10 10.92 1.96 16.01
CA ALA A 10 12.37 2.08 15.99
C ALA A 10 13.01 1.40 17.21
N GLU A 11 12.44 1.57 18.40
CA GLU A 11 12.92 0.91 19.63
C GLU A 11 12.78 -0.61 19.53
N ALA A 12 11.75 -1.10 18.88
CA ALA A 12 11.53 -2.54 18.68
C ALA A 12 12.41 -3.13 17.57
N GLY A 13 13.21 -2.31 16.87
CA GLY A 13 14.07 -2.76 15.78
C GLY A 13 13.40 -2.87 14.43
N PHE A 14 12.21 -2.30 14.27
CA PHE A 14 11.51 -2.24 12.97
C PHE A 14 11.93 -1.02 12.18
N GLU A 15 11.97 -1.16 10.85
CA GLU A 15 12.34 -0.07 9.96
C GLU A 15 11.10 0.72 9.52
N VAL A 16 11.07 2.02 9.84
CA VAL A 16 10.03 2.94 9.40
C VAL A 16 10.56 3.72 8.20
N ARG A 17 10.00 3.45 7.01
CA ARG A 17 10.45 4.09 5.77
C ARG A 17 9.70 5.39 5.47
N TYR A 18 8.48 5.53 5.98
CA TYR A 18 7.61 6.65 5.66
C TYR A 18 6.63 6.86 6.83
N THR A 19 6.60 8.08 7.36
CA THR A 19 5.75 8.40 8.51
C THR A 19 4.44 9.01 8.05
N LEU A 20 3.33 8.39 8.46
CA LEU A 20 1.97 8.88 8.19
C LEU A 20 1.50 9.77 9.34
N THR A 21 0.73 10.82 9.00
CA THR A 21 -0.09 11.50 10.01
C THR A 21 -1.27 10.58 10.39
N ASP A 22 -1.95 10.90 11.49
CA ASP A 22 -3.14 10.12 11.90
C ASP A 22 -4.22 10.17 10.82
N ALA A 23 -4.45 11.34 10.21
CA ALA A 23 -5.41 11.49 9.13
C ALA A 23 -5.02 10.66 7.90
N GLU A 24 -3.74 10.64 7.55
CA GLU A 24 -3.25 9.83 6.42
C GLU A 24 -3.38 8.34 6.69
N ARG A 25 -3.09 7.91 7.92
CA ARG A 25 -3.27 6.51 8.34
C ARG A 25 -4.70 6.06 8.12
N TYR A 26 -5.65 6.89 8.54
CA TYR A 26 -7.07 6.61 8.35
C TYR A 26 -7.43 6.53 6.86
N GLU A 27 -6.97 7.50 6.08
CA GLU A 27 -7.23 7.53 4.64
C GLU A 27 -6.62 6.35 3.90
N VAL A 28 -5.38 5.98 4.22
CA VAL A 28 -4.74 4.80 3.60
C VAL A 28 -5.57 3.55 3.92
N ALA A 29 -6.02 3.40 5.16
CA ALA A 29 -6.87 2.27 5.54
C ALA A 29 -8.21 2.28 4.79
N GLN A 30 -8.78 3.45 4.52
CA GLN A 30 -9.99 3.58 3.69
C GLN A 30 -9.72 3.14 2.25
N ILE A 31 -8.59 3.55 1.68
CA ILE A 31 -8.19 3.16 0.32
C ILE A 31 -8.02 1.64 0.25
N VAL A 32 -7.32 1.05 1.20
CA VAL A 32 -7.10 -0.40 1.26
C VAL A 32 -8.44 -1.14 1.39
N THR A 33 -9.34 -0.63 2.20
CA THR A 33 -10.69 -1.20 2.36
C THR A 33 -11.45 -1.15 1.04
N ALA A 34 -11.43 0.00 0.35
CA ALA A 34 -12.11 0.17 -0.92
C ALA A 34 -11.54 -0.75 -2.01
N GLU A 35 -10.22 -0.94 -2.03
CA GLU A 35 -9.55 -1.74 -3.04
C GLU A 35 -9.60 -3.24 -2.76
N ALA A 36 -9.62 -3.65 -1.49
CA ALA A 36 -9.29 -5.02 -1.14
C ALA A 36 -10.04 -5.57 0.07
N ALA A 37 -11.28 -5.13 0.33
CA ALA A 37 -12.05 -5.60 1.49
C ALA A 37 -12.15 -7.13 1.56
N GLY A 38 -12.30 -7.79 0.41
CA GLY A 38 -12.42 -9.25 0.32
C GLY A 38 -11.08 -9.99 0.19
N GLU A 39 -9.97 -9.28 0.19
CA GLU A 39 -8.66 -9.89 0.04
C GLU A 39 -8.07 -10.32 1.40
N PRO A 40 -7.16 -11.30 1.42
CA PRO A 40 -6.49 -11.69 2.66
C PRO A 40 -5.59 -10.56 3.19
N LEU A 41 -5.16 -10.68 4.43
CA LEU A 41 -4.27 -9.69 5.06
C LEU A 41 -3.02 -9.41 4.22
N ALA A 42 -2.41 -10.46 3.67
CA ALA A 42 -1.23 -10.30 2.81
C ALA A 42 -1.52 -9.42 1.59
N GLY A 43 -2.71 -9.55 0.99
CA GLY A 43 -3.12 -8.72 -0.14
C GLY A 43 -3.30 -7.26 0.27
N LYS A 44 -3.89 -7.02 1.42
CA LYS A 44 -4.05 -5.67 1.98
C LYS A 44 -2.69 -5.04 2.29
N MET A 45 -1.77 -5.82 2.85
CA MET A 45 -0.41 -5.39 3.12
C MET A 45 0.35 -5.05 1.82
N ALA A 46 0.17 -5.86 0.78
CA ALA A 46 0.80 -5.59 -0.51
C ALA A 46 0.33 -4.27 -1.12
N ILE A 47 -0.96 -3.95 -0.99
CA ILE A 47 -1.48 -2.64 -1.44
C ILE A 47 -0.86 -1.51 -0.62
N CYS A 48 -0.76 -1.66 0.70
CA CYS A 48 -0.06 -0.69 1.55
C CYS A 48 1.39 -0.50 1.10
N GLN A 49 2.06 -1.58 0.77
CA GLN A 49 3.44 -1.55 0.30
C GLN A 49 3.56 -0.78 -1.02
N CYS A 50 2.61 -0.94 -1.93
CA CYS A 50 2.56 -0.16 -3.19
C CYS A 50 2.38 1.34 -2.91
N ILE A 51 1.48 1.68 -2.00
CA ILE A 51 1.24 3.08 -1.62
C ILE A 51 2.51 3.68 -1.01
N LEU A 52 3.15 2.97 -0.10
CA LEU A 52 4.40 3.41 0.53
C LEU A 52 5.49 3.62 -0.52
N GLN A 53 5.66 2.68 -1.44
CA GLN A 53 6.67 2.77 -2.50
C GLN A 53 6.42 3.99 -3.40
N ALA A 54 5.17 4.24 -3.77
CA ALA A 54 4.81 5.41 -4.59
C ALA A 54 5.13 6.71 -3.86
N CYS A 55 4.78 6.81 -2.58
CA CYS A 55 5.07 7.98 -1.77
C CYS A 55 6.57 8.23 -1.64
N GLU A 56 7.33 7.16 -1.41
CA GLU A 56 8.78 7.24 -1.24
C GLU A 56 9.48 7.62 -2.55
N ASP A 57 9.13 6.95 -3.65
CA ASP A 57 9.77 7.18 -4.95
C ASP A 57 9.47 8.58 -5.50
N ASP A 58 8.22 9.02 -5.37
CA ASP A 58 7.75 10.26 -5.98
C ASP A 58 7.84 11.46 -5.05
N GLY A 59 8.15 11.23 -3.76
CA GLY A 59 8.23 12.29 -2.77
C GLY A 59 6.87 12.96 -2.50
N ILE A 60 5.80 12.16 -2.49
CA ILE A 60 4.42 12.66 -2.36
C ILE A 60 3.72 12.04 -1.16
N ARG A 61 2.60 12.65 -0.78
CA ARG A 61 1.74 12.14 0.29
C ARG A 61 0.71 11.14 -0.26
N PRO A 62 0.11 10.29 0.59
CA PRO A 62 -0.83 9.25 0.14
C PRO A 62 -2.00 9.76 -0.70
N ALA A 63 -2.56 10.94 -0.38
CA ALA A 63 -3.66 11.50 -1.15
C ALA A 63 -3.25 11.80 -2.60
N GLU A 64 -2.04 12.30 -2.80
CA GLU A 64 -1.49 12.54 -4.14
C GLU A 64 -1.23 11.23 -4.88
N ALA A 65 -0.73 10.22 -4.16
CA ALA A 65 -0.50 8.89 -4.74
C ALA A 65 -1.82 8.28 -5.23
N ALA A 66 -2.88 8.41 -4.43
CA ALA A 66 -4.21 7.92 -4.78
C ALA A 66 -4.72 8.55 -6.08
N GLU A 67 -4.53 9.85 -6.22
CA GLU A 67 -4.92 10.59 -7.43
C GLU A 67 -4.07 10.18 -8.63
N ARG A 68 -2.76 10.17 -8.46
CA ARG A 68 -1.79 9.89 -9.54
C ARG A 68 -1.94 8.48 -10.10
N TYR A 69 -2.16 7.50 -9.23
CA TYR A 69 -2.22 6.10 -9.63
C TYR A 69 -3.65 5.56 -9.70
N LEU A 70 -4.64 6.46 -9.61
CA LEU A 70 -6.06 6.13 -9.81
C LEU A 70 -6.57 5.04 -8.86
N TYR A 71 -6.17 5.12 -7.60
CA TYR A 71 -6.74 4.23 -6.58
C TYR A 71 -8.21 4.56 -6.36
N ALA A 72 -8.95 3.65 -5.74
CA ALA A 72 -10.38 3.84 -5.47
C ALA A 72 -10.66 5.20 -4.82
N THR A 73 -11.68 5.89 -5.32
CA THR A 73 -12.07 7.20 -4.79
C THR A 73 -13.03 7.09 -3.62
N ARG A 74 -13.66 5.93 -3.43
CA ARG A 74 -14.54 5.69 -2.28
C ARG A 74 -13.74 5.74 -0.99
N ARG A 75 -14.38 6.25 0.07
CA ARG A 75 -13.76 6.32 1.40
C ARG A 75 -14.67 5.67 2.44
N PRO A 76 -14.85 4.34 2.38
CA PRO A 76 -15.64 3.62 3.37
C PRO A 76 -14.97 3.67 4.74
N ASP A 77 -15.70 3.32 5.79
CA ASP A 77 -15.09 3.13 7.09
C ASP A 77 -14.07 1.98 6.98
N PRO A 78 -12.85 2.17 7.51
CA PRO A 78 -11.82 1.14 7.39
C PRO A 78 -12.19 -0.12 8.18
N THR A 79 -11.91 -1.28 7.60
CA THR A 79 -11.99 -2.53 8.36
C THR A 79 -10.84 -2.62 9.35
N ASP A 80 -11.00 -3.41 10.40
CA ASP A 80 -9.93 -3.66 11.37
C ASP A 80 -8.70 -4.26 10.69
N GLU A 81 -8.90 -5.15 9.73
CA GLU A 81 -7.80 -5.78 9.00
C GLU A 81 -7.04 -4.79 8.11
N ALA A 82 -7.74 -3.82 7.51
CA ALA A 82 -7.08 -2.75 6.76
C ALA A 82 -6.24 -1.87 7.68
N LEU A 83 -6.76 -1.52 8.85
CA LEU A 83 -6.00 -0.76 9.85
C LEU A 83 -4.77 -1.53 10.31
N LEU A 84 -4.90 -2.84 10.51
CA LEU A 84 -3.79 -3.70 10.89
C LEU A 84 -2.72 -3.76 9.78
N ALA A 85 -3.14 -3.86 8.53
CA ALA A 85 -2.22 -3.87 7.38
C ALA A 85 -1.40 -2.57 7.31
N VAL A 86 -2.05 -1.42 7.52
CA VAL A 86 -1.37 -0.12 7.56
C VAL A 86 -0.33 -0.10 8.68
N THR A 87 -0.69 -0.56 9.87
CA THR A 87 0.21 -0.63 11.02
C THR A 87 1.42 -1.51 10.71
N TYR A 88 1.21 -2.69 10.18
CA TYR A 88 2.30 -3.60 9.87
C TYR A 88 3.28 -3.01 8.85
N VAL A 89 2.76 -2.45 7.77
CA VAL A 89 3.61 -1.97 6.68
C VAL A 89 4.26 -0.63 7.02
N PHE A 90 3.46 0.36 7.44
CA PHE A 90 3.97 1.71 7.65
C PHE A 90 4.68 1.90 8.98
N ASP A 91 4.18 1.29 10.05
CA ASP A 91 4.77 1.50 11.39
C ASP A 91 5.90 0.51 11.68
N PHE A 92 5.75 -0.75 11.22
CA PHE A 92 6.73 -1.79 11.54
C PHE A 92 7.64 -2.14 10.38
N GLY A 93 7.36 -1.64 9.17
CA GLY A 93 8.17 -1.96 8.00
C GLY A 93 8.08 -3.41 7.55
N LEU A 94 6.98 -4.10 7.87
CA LEU A 94 6.76 -5.48 7.46
C LEU A 94 6.25 -5.51 6.03
N MET A 95 7.01 -6.13 5.14
CA MET A 95 6.69 -6.18 3.72
C MET A 95 6.35 -7.60 3.30
N VAL A 96 5.46 -7.74 2.30
CA VAL A 96 5.12 -9.05 1.74
C VAL A 96 6.20 -9.57 0.81
N THR A 97 7.01 -8.67 0.25
CA THR A 97 8.11 -9.00 -0.64
C THR A 97 9.24 -7.99 -0.47
N THR A 98 10.48 -8.41 -0.73
CA THR A 98 11.64 -7.50 -0.77
C THR A 98 11.68 -6.70 -2.06
N GLU A 99 10.88 -7.07 -3.06
CA GLU A 99 10.81 -6.35 -4.32
C GLU A 99 10.00 -5.06 -4.16
N PRO A 100 10.36 -3.98 -4.89
CA PRO A 100 9.70 -2.68 -4.75
C PRO A 100 8.38 -2.61 -5.54
N ILE A 101 7.39 -3.38 -5.13
CA ILE A 101 6.08 -3.33 -5.77
C ILE A 101 5.47 -1.94 -5.64
N LYS A 102 4.90 -1.44 -6.72
CA LYS A 102 4.38 -0.07 -6.81
C LYS A 102 3.01 0.00 -7.49
N TYR A 103 2.73 -0.93 -8.39
CA TYR A 103 1.48 -0.96 -9.16
C TYR A 103 0.73 -2.25 -8.90
N PHE A 104 -0.59 -2.16 -8.91
CA PHE A 104 -1.45 -3.34 -8.77
C PHE A 104 -2.76 -3.14 -9.50
N TYR A 105 -3.35 -4.23 -9.93
CA TYR A 105 -4.71 -4.20 -10.48
C TYR A 105 -5.32 -5.60 -10.42
N ASN A 106 -6.64 -5.64 -10.59
CA ASN A 106 -7.40 -6.88 -10.67
C ASN A 106 -7.70 -7.19 -12.15
N PRO A 107 -7.01 -8.16 -12.77
CA PRO A 107 -7.18 -8.46 -14.19
C PRO A 107 -8.56 -9.06 -14.53
N ASP A 108 -9.31 -9.53 -13.53
CA ASP A 108 -10.68 -10.00 -13.75
C ASP A 108 -11.66 -8.84 -13.96
N MET A 109 -11.31 -7.65 -13.46
CA MET A 109 -12.17 -6.47 -13.52
C MET A 109 -11.87 -5.56 -14.70
N VAL A 110 -10.60 -5.43 -15.07
CA VAL A 110 -10.16 -4.52 -16.15
C VAL A 110 -8.97 -5.12 -16.89
N GLU A 111 -8.77 -4.68 -18.14
CA GLU A 111 -7.53 -4.92 -18.88
C GLU A 111 -6.61 -3.70 -18.67
N SER A 112 -5.32 -3.92 -18.54
CA SER A 112 -4.38 -2.83 -18.35
C SER A 112 -3.04 -3.12 -19.02
N ASP A 113 -2.86 -2.55 -20.18
CA ASP A 113 -1.58 -2.62 -20.89
C ASP A 113 -0.46 -1.95 -20.10
N PHE A 114 -0.79 -0.87 -19.38
CA PHE A 114 0.19 -0.20 -18.54
C PHE A 114 0.76 -1.15 -17.49
N HIS A 115 -0.09 -1.83 -16.72
CA HIS A 115 0.38 -2.75 -15.68
C HIS A 115 1.18 -3.91 -16.30
N GLU A 116 0.68 -4.48 -17.40
CA GLU A 116 1.36 -5.61 -18.04
C GLU A 116 2.69 -5.20 -18.70
N SER A 117 2.93 -3.91 -18.92
CA SER A 117 4.21 -3.41 -19.42
C SER A 117 5.26 -3.27 -18.30
N GLN A 118 4.83 -3.32 -17.06
CA GLN A 118 5.71 -3.22 -15.89
C GLN A 118 6.28 -4.58 -15.51
N ARG A 119 7.17 -4.60 -14.51
CA ARG A 119 7.83 -5.85 -14.09
C ARG A 119 6.92 -6.61 -13.12
N TYR A 120 6.35 -7.72 -13.59
CA TYR A 120 5.50 -8.57 -12.75
C TYR A 120 6.29 -9.19 -11.60
N ILE A 121 5.74 -9.13 -10.38
CA ILE A 121 6.38 -9.70 -9.19
C ILE A 121 5.59 -10.88 -8.62
N LEU A 122 4.32 -10.65 -8.28
CA LEU A 122 3.51 -11.71 -7.66
C LEU A 122 2.01 -11.41 -7.78
N THR A 123 1.23 -12.45 -7.55
CA THR A 123 -0.23 -12.35 -7.47
C THR A 123 -0.66 -12.80 -6.08
N ILE A 124 -1.53 -12.03 -5.45
CA ILE A 124 -2.19 -12.41 -4.22
C ILE A 124 -3.69 -12.38 -4.48
N ASN A 125 -4.32 -13.57 -4.45
CA ASN A 125 -5.72 -13.75 -4.76
C ASN A 125 -6.09 -13.09 -6.11
N LYS A 126 -6.83 -11.99 -6.13
CA LYS A 126 -7.32 -11.35 -7.36
C LYS A 126 -6.43 -10.23 -7.87
N HIS A 127 -5.44 -9.81 -7.13
CA HIS A 127 -4.57 -8.70 -7.50
C HIS A 127 -3.21 -9.16 -7.98
N ARG A 128 -2.76 -8.57 -9.10
CA ARG A 128 -1.40 -8.70 -9.61
C ARG A 128 -0.59 -7.49 -9.19
N PHE A 129 0.64 -7.73 -8.74
CA PHE A 129 1.54 -6.69 -8.23
C PHE A 129 2.80 -6.60 -9.10
N TYR A 130 3.18 -5.37 -9.42
CA TYR A 130 4.26 -5.06 -10.35
C TYR A 130 5.22 -4.04 -9.74
N ALA A 131 6.50 -4.18 -10.04
CA ALA A 131 7.49 -3.14 -9.78
C ALA A 131 7.64 -2.27 -11.02
N GLU A 132 8.07 -1.03 -10.82
CA GLU A 132 8.34 -0.12 -11.92
C GLU A 132 9.46 -0.69 -12.79
N ILE A 133 9.25 -0.68 -14.10
CA ILE A 133 10.31 -1.09 -15.03
C ILE A 133 11.31 0.08 -15.15
N LYS A 134 12.59 -0.24 -15.00
CA LYS A 134 13.66 0.76 -15.09
C LYS A 134 14.51 0.47 -16.31
N ASN A 135 14.67 1.50 -17.11
CA ASN A 135 15.50 1.44 -18.33
C ASN A 135 16.88 2.04 -18.08
#